data_b908f3d19ece7c9f412ebaf1634ac070
#
_entry.id   b908f3d19ece7c9f412ebaf1634ac070
#
_cell.length_a   1.000
_cell.length_b   1.000
_cell.length_c   1.000
_cell.angle_alpha   90.00
_cell.angle_beta   90.00
_cell.angle_gamma   90.00
#
_symmetry.space_group_name_H-M   'P 1'
#
loop_
_entity.id
_entity.type
_entity.pdbx_description
1 polymer ?
#
loop_
_entity_poly.entity_id
_entity_poly.type
_entity_poly.pdbx_seq_one_letter_code
_entity_poly.pdbx_strand_id
1 'polypeptide(L)'
;MAIIVDKIQKKKDIALSCKSLVVQEGISTLTISRLAKEAKIGKGTVYEYFKNKEEIVFEIANIMMQEHSQKLHEQLLELGSTKEKVKKFSEFFYSEEEKELREIYKEFVSLSLMKPNAEMVAFQTECFNNYYNWFGEILQAGMQSGELRAESLALARGLFVVGEGMFIAKNATNAIEDLKQELDTFIDTLFTLLEVQK
;
A
#
# COMPACT_ATOMS: atom_id res chain seq x y z
N MET A 1 29.52 9.82 -9.39
CA MET A 1 28.61 9.18 -8.42
C MET A 1 27.92 10.18 -7.49
N ALA A 2 28.60 11.15 -6.89
CA ALA A 2 27.98 12.12 -5.95
C ALA A 2 26.80 12.93 -6.54
N ILE A 3 26.84 13.38 -7.78
CA ILE A 3 25.78 14.19 -8.42
C ILE A 3 24.50 13.40 -8.64
N ILE A 4 24.59 12.10 -8.98
CA ILE A 4 23.40 11.25 -9.23
C ILE A 4 22.69 10.92 -7.93
N VAL A 5 23.45 10.63 -6.87
CA VAL A 5 22.89 10.35 -5.52
C VAL A 5 22.18 11.59 -4.99
N ASP A 6 22.76 12.77 -5.15
CA ASP A 6 22.15 14.04 -4.74
C ASP A 6 20.83 14.31 -5.49
N LYS A 7 20.77 14.02 -6.80
CA LYS A 7 19.57 14.23 -7.60
C LYS A 7 18.42 13.31 -7.19
N ILE A 8 18.70 12.04 -6.87
CA ILE A 8 17.70 11.07 -6.39
C ILE A 8 17.19 11.50 -5.01
N GLN A 9 18.09 11.84 -4.08
CA GLN A 9 17.70 12.29 -2.75
C GLN A 9 16.87 13.57 -2.83
N LYS A 10 17.29 14.53 -3.66
CA LYS A 10 16.56 15.78 -3.86
C LYS A 10 15.14 15.55 -4.40
N LYS A 11 14.95 14.59 -5.31
CA LYS A 11 13.63 14.19 -5.81
C LYS A 11 12.74 13.69 -4.66
N LYS A 12 13.27 12.80 -3.80
CA LYS A 12 12.57 12.29 -2.62
C LYS A 12 12.20 13.41 -1.64
N ASP A 13 13.13 14.31 -1.34
CA ASP A 13 12.91 15.42 -0.42
C ASP A 13 11.78 16.35 -0.90
N ILE A 14 11.75 16.64 -2.20
CA ILE A 14 10.68 17.45 -2.81
C ILE A 14 9.33 16.74 -2.68
N ALA A 15 9.26 15.44 -3.00
CA ALA A 15 8.05 14.65 -2.90
C ALA A 15 7.53 14.62 -1.44
N LEU A 16 8.39 14.27 -0.48
CA LEU A 16 8.02 14.19 0.94
C LEU A 16 7.59 15.53 1.52
N SER A 17 8.19 16.65 1.09
CA SER A 17 7.74 17.98 1.52
C SER A 17 6.31 18.32 1.09
N CYS A 18 5.82 17.68 0.02
CA CYS A 18 4.46 17.84 -0.48
C CYS A 18 3.45 16.84 0.14
N LYS A 19 3.90 15.82 0.89
CA LYS A 19 3.06 14.73 1.40
C LYS A 19 1.85 15.23 2.17
N SER A 20 2.05 16.05 3.19
CA SER A 20 0.95 16.56 4.03
C SER A 20 -0.07 17.34 3.22
N LEU A 21 0.37 18.12 2.25
CA LEU A 21 -0.52 18.88 1.38
C LEU A 21 -1.36 17.97 0.47
N VAL A 22 -0.76 16.90 -0.06
CA VAL A 22 -1.46 15.90 -0.88
C VAL A 22 -2.51 15.14 -0.05
N VAL A 23 -2.15 14.75 1.18
CA VAL A 23 -3.06 14.05 2.10
C VAL A 23 -4.26 14.92 2.48
N GLN A 24 -4.06 16.22 2.69
CA GLN A 24 -5.11 17.14 3.15
C GLN A 24 -6.04 17.63 2.04
N GLU A 25 -5.49 17.98 0.87
CA GLU A 25 -6.22 18.64 -0.19
C GLU A 25 -6.52 17.73 -1.40
N GLY A 26 -5.87 16.58 -1.52
CA GLY A 26 -5.93 15.71 -2.69
C GLY A 26 -5.20 16.28 -3.91
N ILE A 27 -4.56 15.42 -4.70
CA ILE A 27 -3.75 15.86 -5.85
C ILE A 27 -4.57 16.52 -6.96
N SER A 28 -5.85 16.18 -7.10
CA SER A 28 -6.74 16.73 -8.12
C SER A 28 -6.90 18.23 -8.00
N THR A 29 -6.94 18.77 -6.78
CA THR A 29 -7.12 20.20 -6.47
C THR A 29 -5.82 20.99 -6.52
N LEU A 30 -4.66 20.30 -6.41
CA LEU A 30 -3.35 20.94 -6.33
C LEU A 30 -2.80 21.37 -7.69
N THR A 31 -2.01 22.43 -7.69
CA THR A 31 -1.25 22.90 -8.84
C THR A 31 0.26 22.74 -8.59
N ILE A 32 1.06 22.64 -9.65
CA ILE A 32 2.54 22.64 -9.54
C ILE A 32 3.04 23.88 -8.78
N SER A 33 2.41 25.04 -8.96
CA SER A 33 2.81 26.27 -8.25
C SER A 33 2.56 26.16 -6.74
N ARG A 34 1.49 25.50 -6.31
CA ARG A 34 1.18 25.24 -4.91
C ARG A 34 2.19 24.26 -4.29
N LEU A 35 2.47 23.16 -5.00
CA LEU A 35 3.47 22.16 -4.60
C LEU A 35 4.88 22.75 -4.51
N ALA A 36 5.29 23.58 -5.50
CA ALA A 36 6.57 24.28 -5.48
C ALA A 36 6.71 25.20 -4.24
N LYS A 37 5.64 25.94 -3.92
CA LYS A 37 5.60 26.79 -2.71
C LYS A 37 5.77 25.97 -1.44
N GLU A 38 5.08 24.84 -1.34
CA GLU A 38 5.19 23.91 -0.20
C GLU A 38 6.61 23.38 -0.06
N ALA A 39 7.22 22.94 -1.15
CA ALA A 39 8.59 22.46 -1.19
C ALA A 39 9.66 23.59 -1.07
N LYS A 40 9.23 24.85 -0.98
CA LYS A 40 10.11 26.03 -0.88
C LYS A 40 11.14 26.12 -2.06
N ILE A 41 10.70 25.77 -3.26
CA ILE A 41 11.52 25.81 -4.49
C ILE A 41 10.77 26.54 -5.60
N GLY A 42 11.50 26.89 -6.67
CA GLY A 42 10.92 27.48 -7.88
C GLY A 42 10.09 26.44 -8.66
N LYS A 43 9.02 26.89 -9.35
CA LYS A 43 8.23 26.05 -10.24
C LYS A 43 9.09 25.36 -11.33
N GLY A 44 10.11 26.06 -11.87
CA GLY A 44 11.08 25.50 -12.82
C GLY A 44 11.82 24.30 -12.22
N THR A 45 12.25 24.42 -10.96
CA THR A 45 12.94 23.34 -10.25
C THR A 45 12.06 22.10 -10.08
N VAL A 46 10.74 22.26 -9.86
CA VAL A 46 9.84 21.08 -9.81
C VAL A 46 9.89 20.32 -11.12
N TYR A 47 9.86 21.03 -12.27
CA TYR A 47 9.90 20.39 -13.60
C TYR A 47 11.25 19.75 -13.97
N GLU A 48 12.33 20.05 -13.23
CA GLU A 48 13.61 19.34 -13.37
C GLU A 48 13.55 17.91 -12.80
N TYR A 49 12.60 17.63 -11.89
CA TYR A 49 12.45 16.35 -11.18
C TYR A 49 11.17 15.59 -11.54
N PHE A 50 10.08 16.30 -11.89
CA PHE A 50 8.76 15.72 -12.13
C PHE A 50 8.14 16.31 -13.39
N LYS A 51 7.67 15.46 -14.30
CA LYS A 51 6.99 15.89 -15.54
C LYS A 51 5.62 16.52 -15.26
N ASN A 52 4.93 16.02 -14.23
CA ASN A 52 3.59 16.46 -13.82
C ASN A 52 3.41 16.29 -12.30
N LYS A 53 2.27 16.73 -11.78
CA LYS A 53 1.98 16.64 -10.34
C LYS A 53 1.69 15.20 -9.89
N GLU A 54 1.19 14.37 -10.78
CA GLU A 54 0.89 12.97 -10.52
C GLU A 54 2.16 12.17 -10.21
N GLU A 55 3.29 12.48 -10.86
CA GLU A 55 4.60 11.86 -10.54
C GLU A 55 5.08 12.16 -9.11
N ILE A 56 4.64 13.28 -8.51
CA ILE A 56 4.94 13.60 -7.10
C ILE A 56 4.21 12.60 -6.19
N VAL A 57 2.93 12.29 -6.48
CA VAL A 57 2.17 11.29 -5.70
C VAL A 57 2.82 9.90 -5.83
N PHE A 58 3.29 9.55 -7.02
CA PHE A 58 4.01 8.29 -7.20
C PHE A 58 5.27 8.19 -6.36
N GLU A 59 6.07 9.24 -6.34
CA GLU A 59 7.28 9.25 -5.53
C GLU A 59 6.96 9.17 -4.04
N ILE A 60 5.91 9.87 -3.58
CA ILE A 60 5.43 9.77 -2.19
C ILE A 60 4.97 8.33 -1.90
N ALA A 61 4.11 7.75 -2.76
CA ALA A 61 3.61 6.40 -2.59
C ALA A 61 4.76 5.38 -2.54
N ASN A 62 5.73 5.49 -3.47
CA ASN A 62 6.88 4.60 -3.51
C ASN A 62 7.71 4.63 -2.22
N ILE A 63 8.01 5.84 -1.71
CA ILE A 63 8.78 5.99 -0.47
C ILE A 63 8.02 5.38 0.71
N MET A 64 6.75 5.74 0.88
CA MET A 64 5.93 5.27 2.00
C MET A 64 5.68 3.76 1.94
N MET A 65 5.47 3.19 0.75
CA MET A 65 5.31 1.74 0.58
C MET A 65 6.60 0.98 0.90
N GLN A 66 7.77 1.52 0.56
CA GLN A 66 9.05 0.91 0.94
C GLN A 66 9.24 0.90 2.46
N GLU A 67 8.95 2.03 3.13
CA GLU A 67 9.02 2.13 4.60
C GLU A 67 8.04 1.16 5.27
N HIS A 68 6.79 1.12 4.79
CA HIS A 68 5.77 0.19 5.28
C HIS A 68 6.19 -1.28 5.10
N SER A 69 6.71 -1.63 3.91
CA SER A 69 7.16 -3.00 3.62
C SER A 69 8.26 -3.46 4.59
N GLN A 70 9.25 -2.60 4.85
CA GLN A 70 10.32 -2.91 5.79
C GLN A 70 9.77 -3.12 7.21
N LYS A 71 8.95 -2.20 7.70
CA LYS A 71 8.33 -2.27 9.03
C LYS A 71 7.44 -3.51 9.18
N LEU A 72 6.58 -3.78 8.20
CA LEU A 72 5.72 -4.95 8.20
C LEU A 72 6.54 -6.24 8.21
N HIS A 73 7.65 -6.30 7.47
CA HIS A 73 8.54 -7.46 7.48
C HIS A 73 9.08 -7.75 8.89
N GLU A 74 9.59 -6.73 9.59
CA GLU A 74 10.08 -6.85 10.96
C GLU A 74 8.99 -7.35 11.92
N GLN A 75 7.78 -6.77 11.83
CA GLN A 75 6.64 -7.16 12.66
C GLN A 75 6.16 -8.60 12.41
N LEU A 76 6.20 -9.07 11.17
CA LEU A 76 5.80 -10.45 10.83
C LEU A 76 6.77 -11.51 11.37
N LEU A 77 8.04 -11.17 11.59
CA LEU A 77 9.01 -12.09 12.19
C LEU A 77 8.70 -12.38 13.66
N GLU A 78 8.02 -11.46 14.36
CA GLU A 78 7.67 -11.61 15.78
C GLU A 78 6.40 -12.46 15.98
N LEU A 79 5.61 -12.70 14.92
CA LEU A 79 4.34 -13.42 14.99
C LEU A 79 4.52 -14.92 14.83
N GLY A 80 3.82 -15.68 15.69
CA GLY A 80 3.96 -17.14 15.78
C GLY A 80 3.16 -17.92 14.74
N SER A 81 1.91 -17.51 14.44
CA SER A 81 1.00 -18.27 13.59
C SER A 81 0.78 -17.61 12.22
N THR A 82 0.44 -18.42 11.24
CA THR A 82 0.06 -17.95 9.90
C THR A 82 -1.15 -17.01 9.96
N LYS A 83 -2.14 -17.32 10.80
CA LYS A 83 -3.33 -16.48 10.98
C LYS A 83 -2.99 -15.08 11.48
N GLU A 84 -2.14 -14.97 12.51
CA GLU A 84 -1.67 -13.68 13.04
C GLU A 84 -0.96 -12.86 11.95
N LYS A 85 -0.12 -13.50 11.14
CA LYS A 85 0.56 -12.85 10.02
C LYS A 85 -0.42 -12.33 8.96
N VAL A 86 -1.44 -13.10 8.61
CA VAL A 86 -2.48 -12.66 7.67
C VAL A 86 -3.31 -11.51 8.25
N LYS A 87 -3.68 -11.56 9.53
CA LYS A 87 -4.33 -10.43 10.21
C LYS A 87 -3.44 -9.18 10.20
N LYS A 88 -2.16 -9.32 10.43
CA LYS A 88 -1.20 -8.21 10.38
C LYS A 88 -1.14 -7.54 9.00
N PHE A 89 -1.18 -8.32 7.92
CA PHE A 89 -1.32 -7.78 6.56
C PHE A 89 -2.59 -6.94 6.38
N SER A 90 -3.70 -7.35 6.98
CA SER A 90 -4.97 -6.64 6.87
C SER A 90 -5.01 -5.31 7.63
N GLU A 91 -4.13 -5.10 8.61
CA GLU A 91 -4.06 -3.86 9.39
C GLU A 91 -3.78 -2.62 8.53
N PHE A 92 -3.11 -2.78 7.40
CA PHE A 92 -2.94 -1.72 6.42
C PHE A 92 -4.27 -1.00 6.10
N PHE A 93 -5.36 -1.74 6.00
CA PHE A 93 -6.64 -1.21 5.56
C PHE A 93 -7.41 -0.43 6.64
N TYR A 94 -7.08 -0.57 7.94
CA TYR A 94 -7.87 0.05 9.00
C TYR A 94 -7.07 0.67 10.15
N SER A 95 -5.79 0.34 10.36
CA SER A 95 -5.05 0.86 11.53
C SER A 95 -4.82 2.37 11.43
N GLU A 96 -4.89 3.08 12.56
CA GLU A 96 -4.59 4.53 12.59
C GLU A 96 -3.13 4.83 12.23
N GLU A 97 -2.24 3.90 12.50
CA GLU A 97 -0.82 4.03 12.19
C GLU A 97 -0.55 4.17 10.68
N GLU A 98 -1.35 3.47 9.85
CA GLU A 98 -1.19 3.47 8.39
C GLU A 98 -2.14 4.47 7.68
N LYS A 99 -2.76 5.37 8.43
CA LYS A 99 -3.76 6.32 7.90
C LYS A 99 -3.22 7.19 6.76
N GLU A 100 -2.06 7.81 6.95
CA GLU A 100 -1.47 8.68 5.92
C GLU A 100 -1.13 7.89 4.65
N LEU A 101 -0.58 6.68 4.80
CA LEU A 101 -0.27 5.81 3.67
C LEU A 101 -1.55 5.42 2.93
N ARG A 102 -2.65 5.10 3.65
CA ARG A 102 -3.95 4.83 3.03
C ARG A 102 -4.52 6.01 2.25
N GLU A 103 -4.36 7.24 2.76
CA GLU A 103 -4.80 8.43 2.00
C GLU A 103 -4.02 8.59 0.70
N ILE A 104 -2.70 8.41 0.74
CA ILE A 104 -1.86 8.42 -0.47
C ILE A 104 -2.24 7.25 -1.41
N TYR A 105 -2.52 6.07 -0.87
CA TYR A 105 -2.95 4.90 -1.64
C TYR A 105 -4.28 5.16 -2.36
N LYS A 106 -5.26 5.79 -1.71
CA LYS A 106 -6.53 6.18 -2.35
C LYS A 106 -6.32 7.12 -3.54
N GLU A 107 -5.51 8.16 -3.35
CA GLU A 107 -5.16 9.09 -4.44
C GLU A 107 -4.51 8.35 -5.62
N PHE A 108 -3.58 7.48 -5.30
CA PHE A 108 -2.83 6.70 -6.28
C PHE A 108 -3.73 5.72 -7.07
N VAL A 109 -4.58 4.94 -6.39
CA VAL A 109 -5.53 4.02 -7.02
C VAL A 109 -6.53 4.80 -7.88
N SER A 110 -7.07 5.91 -7.37
CA SER A 110 -8.00 6.76 -8.11
C SER A 110 -7.40 7.26 -9.43
N LEU A 111 -6.19 7.80 -9.38
CA LEU A 111 -5.46 8.26 -10.57
C LEU A 111 -5.26 7.13 -11.58
N SER A 112 -4.88 5.96 -11.12
CA SER A 112 -4.60 4.82 -11.98
C SER A 112 -5.83 4.24 -12.66
N LEU A 113 -6.96 4.29 -12.00
CA LEU A 113 -8.24 3.85 -12.57
C LEU A 113 -8.79 4.87 -13.58
N MET A 114 -8.63 6.17 -13.32
CA MET A 114 -9.20 7.23 -14.18
C MET A 114 -8.32 7.60 -15.37
N LYS A 115 -7.01 7.60 -15.19
CA LYS A 115 -6.02 8.05 -16.20
C LYS A 115 -4.79 7.16 -16.19
N PRO A 116 -4.92 5.86 -16.49
CA PRO A 116 -3.78 4.96 -16.48
C PRO A 116 -2.74 5.38 -17.52
N ASN A 117 -1.48 5.31 -17.14
CA ASN A 117 -0.35 5.36 -18.06
C ASN A 117 0.56 4.16 -17.80
N ALA A 118 1.45 3.86 -18.75
CA ALA A 118 2.28 2.67 -18.68
C ALA A 118 3.20 2.63 -17.43
N GLU A 119 3.74 3.78 -17.02
CA GLU A 119 4.62 3.89 -15.84
C GLU A 119 3.83 3.61 -14.54
N MET A 120 2.58 4.14 -14.44
CA MET A 120 1.67 3.87 -13.32
C MET A 120 1.30 2.40 -13.22
N VAL A 121 0.87 1.82 -14.33
CA VAL A 121 0.48 0.41 -14.38
C VAL A 121 1.65 -0.49 -14.02
N ALA A 122 2.85 -0.20 -14.53
CA ALA A 122 4.06 -0.96 -14.19
C ALA A 122 4.37 -0.88 -12.70
N PHE A 123 4.35 0.32 -12.10
CA PHE A 123 4.60 0.52 -10.68
C PHE A 123 3.57 -0.22 -9.81
N GLN A 124 2.27 -0.09 -10.11
CA GLN A 124 1.23 -0.82 -9.37
C GLN A 124 1.38 -2.33 -9.49
N THR A 125 1.71 -2.81 -10.70
CA THR A 125 1.93 -4.24 -10.93
C THR A 125 3.10 -4.74 -10.08
N GLU A 126 4.18 -4.00 -10.00
CA GLU A 126 5.33 -4.34 -9.17
C GLU A 126 4.97 -4.35 -7.68
N CYS A 127 4.32 -3.30 -7.18
CA CYS A 127 3.85 -3.23 -5.79
C CYS A 127 2.91 -4.41 -5.47
N PHE A 128 1.89 -4.64 -6.30
CA PHE A 128 0.95 -5.74 -6.10
C PHE A 128 1.67 -7.10 -6.06
N ASN A 129 2.57 -7.36 -7.02
CA ASN A 129 3.28 -8.63 -7.08
C ASN A 129 4.21 -8.84 -5.89
N ASN A 130 4.91 -7.80 -5.42
CA ASN A 130 5.79 -7.89 -4.27
C ASN A 130 5.02 -8.28 -3.00
N TYR A 131 3.91 -7.60 -2.70
CA TYR A 131 3.07 -7.91 -1.54
C TYR A 131 2.36 -9.26 -1.69
N TYR A 132 1.85 -9.58 -2.88
CA TYR A 132 1.19 -10.85 -3.15
C TYR A 132 2.14 -12.05 -3.01
N ASN A 133 3.36 -11.94 -3.54
CA ASN A 133 4.36 -13.00 -3.43
C ASN A 133 4.73 -13.23 -1.96
N TRP A 134 4.95 -12.15 -1.22
CA TRP A 134 5.24 -12.24 0.20
C TRP A 134 4.08 -12.85 1.00
N PHE A 135 2.84 -12.43 0.71
CA PHE A 135 1.65 -13.07 1.29
C PHE A 135 1.58 -14.56 0.97
N GLY A 136 1.89 -14.95 -0.27
CA GLY A 136 1.98 -16.33 -0.70
C GLY A 136 3.03 -17.14 0.06
N GLU A 137 4.20 -16.56 0.33
CA GLU A 137 5.26 -17.18 1.14
C GLU A 137 4.79 -17.46 2.57
N ILE A 138 4.01 -16.57 3.18
CA ILE A 138 3.42 -16.77 4.51
C ILE A 138 2.48 -17.97 4.51
N LEU A 139 1.59 -18.08 3.54
CA LEU A 139 0.68 -19.22 3.43
C LEU A 139 1.44 -20.53 3.14
N GLN A 140 2.46 -20.47 2.30
CA GLN A 140 3.29 -21.62 2.00
C GLN A 140 4.05 -22.11 3.23
N ALA A 141 4.58 -21.21 4.03
CA ALA A 141 5.22 -21.57 5.31
C ALA A 141 4.24 -22.23 6.28
N GLY A 142 3.00 -21.71 6.38
CA GLY A 142 1.93 -22.30 7.18
C GLY A 142 1.54 -23.73 6.71
N MET A 143 1.55 -23.98 5.40
CA MET A 143 1.34 -25.33 4.86
C MET A 143 2.50 -26.26 5.20
N GLN A 144 3.75 -25.79 5.07
CA GLN A 144 4.95 -26.58 5.37
C GLN A 144 5.06 -26.91 6.87
N SER A 145 4.62 -26.01 7.75
CA SER A 145 4.59 -26.26 9.20
C SER A 145 3.42 -27.15 9.65
N GLY A 146 2.48 -27.47 8.75
CA GLY A 146 1.28 -28.24 9.05
C GLY A 146 0.18 -27.43 9.76
N GLU A 147 0.26 -26.11 9.79
CA GLU A 147 -0.82 -25.24 10.26
C GLU A 147 -1.99 -25.22 9.27
N LEU A 148 -1.66 -25.15 7.97
CA LEU A 148 -2.66 -25.02 6.90
C LEU A 148 -2.73 -26.25 6.00
N ARG A 149 -3.92 -26.50 5.46
CA ARG A 149 -4.16 -27.51 4.44
C ARG A 149 -3.49 -27.16 3.11
N ALA A 150 -3.18 -28.16 2.31
CA ALA A 150 -2.48 -27.98 1.02
C ALA A 150 -3.24 -27.08 0.03
N GLU A 151 -4.59 -27.09 0.10
CA GLU A 151 -5.47 -26.30 -0.76
C GLU A 151 -5.43 -24.78 -0.47
N SER A 152 -4.86 -24.38 0.67
CA SER A 152 -4.85 -22.97 1.12
C SER A 152 -4.17 -22.05 0.11
N LEU A 153 -3.13 -22.52 -0.58
CA LEU A 153 -2.42 -21.73 -1.58
C LEU A 153 -3.29 -21.36 -2.80
N ALA A 154 -4.24 -22.22 -3.16
CA ALA A 154 -5.18 -21.95 -4.26
C ALA A 154 -6.09 -20.74 -3.98
N LEU A 155 -6.31 -20.43 -2.70
CA LEU A 155 -7.12 -19.29 -2.26
C LEU A 155 -6.30 -18.00 -2.04
N ALA A 156 -4.97 -18.08 -2.14
CA ALA A 156 -4.08 -16.96 -1.79
C ALA A 156 -4.43 -15.66 -2.50
N ARG A 157 -4.73 -15.69 -3.80
CA ARG A 157 -5.09 -14.49 -4.56
C ARG A 157 -6.41 -13.89 -4.10
N GLY A 158 -7.43 -14.71 -3.90
CA GLY A 158 -8.73 -14.26 -3.39
C GLY A 158 -8.60 -13.62 -2.01
N LEU A 159 -7.88 -14.27 -1.11
CA LEU A 159 -7.55 -13.76 0.22
C LEU A 159 -6.83 -12.42 0.19
N PHE A 160 -5.80 -12.32 -0.65
CA PHE A 160 -5.01 -11.10 -0.77
C PHE A 160 -5.85 -9.90 -1.24
N VAL A 161 -6.70 -10.09 -2.27
CA VAL A 161 -7.49 -8.99 -2.84
C VAL A 161 -8.78 -8.68 -2.08
N VAL A 162 -9.22 -9.54 -1.16
CA VAL A 162 -10.43 -9.28 -0.34
C VAL A 162 -10.26 -8.02 0.50
N GLY A 163 -9.10 -7.82 1.12
CA GLY A 163 -8.81 -6.63 1.92
C GLY A 163 -8.94 -5.34 1.11
N GLU A 164 -8.37 -5.33 -0.10
CA GLU A 164 -8.49 -4.21 -1.02
C GLU A 164 -9.94 -3.97 -1.46
N GLY A 165 -10.67 -5.03 -1.79
CA GLY A 165 -12.09 -4.94 -2.17
C GLY A 165 -12.97 -4.38 -1.07
N MET A 166 -12.81 -4.85 0.18
CA MET A 166 -13.53 -4.33 1.34
C MET A 166 -13.15 -2.87 1.64
N PHE A 167 -11.87 -2.51 1.51
CA PHE A 167 -11.41 -1.14 1.67
C PHE A 167 -12.03 -0.20 0.63
N ILE A 168 -12.09 -0.60 -0.64
CA ILE A 168 -12.76 0.18 -1.69
C ILE A 168 -14.25 0.32 -1.37
N ALA A 169 -14.93 -0.77 -1.01
CA ALA A 169 -16.35 -0.75 -0.65
C ALA A 169 -16.63 0.17 0.55
N LYS A 170 -15.79 0.12 1.60
CA LYS A 170 -15.87 1.01 2.77
C LYS A 170 -15.78 2.50 2.38
N ASN A 171 -14.86 2.85 1.47
CA ASN A 171 -14.63 4.24 1.10
C ASN A 171 -15.61 4.76 0.03
N ALA A 172 -16.20 3.86 -0.76
CA ALA A 172 -17.11 4.21 -1.85
C ALA A 172 -18.60 4.08 -1.49
N THR A 173 -18.93 3.44 -0.37
CA THR A 173 -20.31 3.16 0.04
C THR A 173 -20.48 3.31 1.57
N ASN A 174 -21.73 3.22 2.03
CA ASN A 174 -22.07 3.11 3.46
C ASN A 174 -22.33 1.66 3.90
N ALA A 175 -21.93 0.65 3.10
CA ALA A 175 -22.27 -0.75 3.33
C ALA A 175 -21.42 -1.42 4.43
N ILE A 176 -20.22 -0.89 4.70
CA ILE A 176 -19.31 -1.40 5.72
C ILE A 176 -19.13 -0.32 6.79
N GLU A 177 -19.59 -0.58 8.00
CA GLU A 177 -19.43 0.34 9.13
C GLU A 177 -18.08 0.16 9.83
N ASP A 178 -17.68 -1.07 10.10
CA ASP A 178 -16.42 -1.43 10.76
C ASP A 178 -15.62 -2.39 9.86
N LEU A 179 -14.64 -1.82 9.13
CA LEU A 179 -13.80 -2.59 8.22
C LEU A 179 -12.91 -3.60 8.96
N LYS A 180 -12.44 -3.24 10.16
CA LYS A 180 -11.64 -4.15 10.98
C LYS A 180 -12.43 -5.38 11.35
N GLN A 181 -13.65 -5.18 11.85
CA GLN A 181 -14.53 -6.27 12.26
C GLN A 181 -14.86 -7.20 11.08
N GLU A 182 -15.16 -6.64 9.92
CA GLU A 182 -15.46 -7.42 8.71
C GLU A 182 -14.25 -8.26 8.26
N LEU A 183 -13.05 -7.66 8.22
CA LEU A 183 -11.83 -8.38 7.86
C LEU A 183 -11.46 -9.45 8.88
N ASP A 184 -11.52 -9.13 10.17
CA ASP A 184 -11.25 -10.09 11.24
C ASP A 184 -12.23 -11.28 11.17
N THR A 185 -13.52 -11.03 10.99
CA THR A 185 -14.56 -12.07 10.86
C THR A 185 -14.29 -12.95 9.63
N PHE A 186 -13.96 -12.34 8.50
CA PHE A 186 -13.63 -13.07 7.27
C PHE A 186 -12.41 -13.97 7.45
N ILE A 187 -11.31 -13.43 7.99
CA ILE A 187 -10.07 -14.17 8.22
C ILE A 187 -10.32 -15.30 9.22
N ASP A 188 -10.97 -15.03 10.35
CA ASP A 188 -11.23 -16.03 11.38
C ASP A 188 -12.09 -17.18 10.85
N THR A 189 -13.16 -16.86 10.11
CA THR A 189 -14.04 -17.87 9.50
C THR A 189 -13.27 -18.71 8.47
N LEU A 190 -12.47 -18.07 7.62
CA LEU A 190 -11.72 -18.79 6.60
C LEU A 190 -10.66 -19.70 7.22
N PHE A 191 -9.96 -19.25 8.25
CA PHE A 191 -8.95 -20.06 8.92
C PHE A 191 -9.55 -21.28 9.64
N THR A 192 -10.80 -21.24 10.13
CA THR A 192 -11.47 -22.44 10.63
C THR A 192 -11.64 -23.53 9.56
N LEU A 193 -11.68 -23.14 8.29
CA LEU A 193 -11.78 -24.07 7.16
C LEU A 193 -10.39 -24.52 6.65
N LEU A 194 -9.38 -23.67 6.78
CA LEU A 194 -8.05 -23.89 6.23
C LEU A 194 -7.06 -24.51 7.21
N GLU A 195 -7.26 -24.34 8.51
CA GLU A 195 -6.40 -24.93 9.55
C GLU A 195 -6.52 -26.45 9.58
N VAL A 196 -5.41 -27.13 9.81
CA VAL A 196 -5.39 -28.56 10.05
C VAL A 196 -5.91 -28.81 11.47
N GLN A 197 -7.04 -29.51 11.59
CA GLN A 197 -7.55 -29.90 12.90
C GLN A 197 -6.59 -30.94 13.50
N LYS A 198 -6.06 -30.61 14.68
CA LYS A 198 -5.21 -31.52 15.49
C LYS A 198 -6.05 -32.59 16.18
#